data_500f98520a2bfc873e87c8cbf7b00559
#
_entry.id   500f98520a2bfc873e87c8cbf7b00559
#
_cell.length_a   1.000
_cell.length_b   1.000
_cell.length_c   1.000
_cell.angle_alpha   90.00
_cell.angle_beta   90.00
_cell.angle_gamma   90.00
#
_symmetry.space_group_name_H-M   'P 1'
#
loop_
_entity.id
_entity.type
_entity.pdbx_description
1 polymer ?
#
loop_
_entity_poly.entity_id
_entity_poly.type
_entity_poly.pdbx_seq_one_letter_code
_entity_poly.pdbx_strand_id
1 'polypeptide(L)'
;MNSTIQSLFDRKSVRVFTDREITPEEKDLILQSAAQAPTAGNQQLYTIIDVTDQAIKDMLVKTCDNQPFIATAKMVLIFCADCKKWYDAFLSAGCEPRNPGVGDLALAISDATIAAQNAVVAAESLGIGSCYIGDIMENCEDHRQLLHLPRYVCPCCMLVFGFPTEQQKARTKPVRAAMGHVVHENGYRQMDGAELEAMLTKNVAPGNTYENWIHAFCKRKYNSEFSREMSRSVAEYLKDFAE
;
A
#
# COMPACT_ATOMS: atom_id res chain seq x y z
N MET A 1 26.35 8.12 2.23
CA MET A 1 25.35 7.05 2.31
C MET A 1 25.66 6.02 1.24
N ASN A 2 25.35 4.72 1.47
CA ASN A 2 25.41 3.75 0.41
C ASN A 2 24.18 3.89 -0.54
N SER A 3 24.22 3.24 -1.71
CA SER A 3 23.17 3.37 -2.74
C SER A 3 21.78 2.98 -2.23
N THR A 4 21.66 1.93 -1.41
CA THR A 4 20.38 1.47 -0.86
C THR A 4 19.75 2.51 0.05
N ILE A 5 20.52 3.08 0.97
CA ILE A 5 20.03 4.16 1.86
C ILE A 5 19.66 5.38 1.02
N GLN A 6 20.49 5.76 0.04
CA GLN A 6 20.22 6.89 -0.82
C GLN A 6 18.88 6.73 -1.57
N SER A 7 18.60 5.54 -2.14
CA SER A 7 17.34 5.27 -2.82
C SER A 7 16.11 5.41 -1.91
N LEU A 8 16.20 5.03 -0.64
CA LEU A 8 15.13 5.24 0.34
C LEU A 8 14.85 6.74 0.59
N PHE A 9 15.90 7.57 0.59
CA PHE A 9 15.76 9.01 0.73
C PHE A 9 15.20 9.67 -0.53
N ASP A 10 15.60 9.22 -1.72
CA ASP A 10 15.22 9.82 -3.00
C ASP A 10 13.84 9.36 -3.48
N ARG A 11 13.43 8.14 -3.13
CA ARG A 11 12.18 7.53 -3.55
C ARG A 11 10.98 8.43 -3.24
N LYS A 12 10.14 8.62 -4.25
CA LYS A 12 8.87 9.36 -4.17
C LYS A 12 7.79 8.65 -5.00
N SER A 13 6.53 8.98 -4.77
CA SER A 13 5.43 8.42 -5.57
C SER A 13 5.46 8.96 -6.99
N VAL A 14 5.46 8.06 -7.97
CA VAL A 14 5.45 8.35 -9.41
C VAL A 14 4.09 7.98 -9.98
N ARG A 15 3.45 8.91 -10.72
CA ARG A 15 2.11 8.76 -11.27
C ARG A 15 2.02 9.13 -12.76
N VAL A 16 3.14 9.50 -13.37
CA VAL A 16 3.24 9.76 -14.80
C VAL A 16 4.46 9.02 -15.33
N PHE A 17 4.22 8.12 -16.25
CA PHE A 17 5.20 7.18 -16.77
C PHE A 17 5.55 7.51 -18.21
N THR A 18 6.74 7.10 -18.64
CA THR A 18 7.15 7.09 -20.04
C THR A 18 6.51 5.90 -20.77
N ASP A 19 6.66 5.85 -22.08
CA ASP A 19 6.19 4.72 -22.88
C ASP A 19 7.09 3.46 -22.78
N ARG A 20 8.24 3.54 -22.11
CA ARG A 20 9.14 2.41 -21.91
C ARG A 20 8.42 1.31 -21.10
N GLU A 21 8.39 0.11 -21.68
CA GLU A 21 7.85 -1.07 -21.01
C GLU A 21 8.83 -1.60 -19.95
N ILE A 22 8.29 -2.25 -18.92
CA ILE A 22 9.06 -3.04 -17.96
C ILE A 22 9.28 -4.41 -18.60
N THR A 23 10.53 -4.83 -18.75
CA THR A 23 10.83 -6.13 -19.37
C THR A 23 10.41 -7.29 -18.46
N PRO A 24 10.20 -8.50 -19.03
CA PRO A 24 9.91 -9.69 -18.22
C PRO A 24 10.97 -9.93 -17.14
N GLU A 25 12.25 -9.69 -17.44
CA GLU A 25 13.37 -9.89 -16.53
C GLU A 25 13.33 -8.86 -15.38
N GLU A 26 13.05 -7.58 -15.68
CA GLU A 26 12.88 -6.53 -14.66
C GLU A 26 11.71 -6.84 -13.75
N LYS A 27 10.57 -7.28 -14.31
CA LYS A 27 9.39 -7.69 -13.55
C LYS A 27 9.68 -8.88 -12.66
N ASP A 28 10.36 -9.90 -13.18
CA ASP A 28 10.71 -11.11 -12.43
C ASP A 28 11.63 -10.79 -11.24
N LEU A 29 12.65 -9.94 -11.44
CA LEU A 29 13.51 -9.45 -10.37
C LEU A 29 12.73 -8.73 -9.27
N ILE A 30 11.74 -7.91 -9.63
CA ILE A 30 10.88 -7.21 -8.65
C ILE A 30 10.04 -8.21 -7.86
N LEU A 31 9.42 -9.18 -8.52
CA LEU A 31 8.59 -10.20 -7.87
C LEU A 31 9.41 -11.14 -6.97
N GLN A 32 10.58 -11.58 -7.43
CA GLN A 32 11.51 -12.38 -6.63
C GLN A 32 11.98 -11.60 -5.40
N SER A 33 12.29 -10.31 -5.55
CA SER A 33 12.69 -9.45 -4.43
C SER A 33 11.57 -9.28 -3.41
N ALA A 34 10.31 -9.17 -3.86
CA ALA A 34 9.15 -9.17 -2.96
C ALA A 34 9.08 -10.46 -2.15
N ALA A 35 9.31 -11.61 -2.79
CA ALA A 35 9.27 -12.92 -2.15
C ALA A 35 10.42 -13.16 -1.14
N GLN A 36 11.50 -12.35 -1.17
CA GLN A 36 12.57 -12.40 -0.17
C GLN A 36 12.25 -11.60 1.11
N ALA A 37 11.06 -11.01 1.22
CA ALA A 37 10.64 -10.30 2.41
C ALA A 37 10.60 -11.26 3.64
N PRO A 38 10.98 -10.80 4.84
CA PRO A 38 10.74 -11.57 6.05
C PRO A 38 9.24 -11.77 6.27
N THR A 39 8.88 -12.91 6.85
CA THR A 39 7.48 -13.30 7.04
C THR A 39 7.30 -14.03 8.36
N ALA A 40 6.12 -13.90 8.96
CA ALA A 40 5.80 -14.56 10.22
C ALA A 40 5.91 -16.09 10.09
N GLY A 41 6.82 -16.70 10.85
CA GLY A 41 7.02 -18.15 10.84
C GLY A 41 7.36 -18.75 9.47
N ASN A 42 7.91 -17.96 8.56
CA ASN A 42 8.17 -18.34 7.16
C ASN A 42 6.91 -18.79 6.40
N GLN A 43 5.75 -18.27 6.76
CA GLN A 43 4.47 -18.68 6.18
C GLN A 43 4.13 -17.99 4.87
N GLN A 44 4.71 -16.81 4.61
CA GLN A 44 4.35 -15.99 3.45
C GLN A 44 2.84 -15.78 3.34
N LEU A 45 2.26 -15.18 4.39
CA LEU A 45 0.80 -14.99 4.54
C LEU A 45 0.27 -13.93 3.56
N TYR A 46 0.72 -13.94 2.33
CA TYR A 46 0.29 -13.02 1.30
C TYR A 46 0.21 -13.68 -0.08
N THR A 47 -0.62 -13.11 -0.93
CA THR A 47 -0.68 -13.40 -2.36
C THR A 47 -0.48 -12.11 -3.13
N ILE A 48 0.29 -12.16 -4.22
CA ILE A 48 0.48 -11.03 -5.14
C ILE A 48 -0.34 -11.32 -6.40
N ILE A 49 -1.28 -10.44 -6.70
CA ILE A 49 -2.05 -10.49 -7.95
C ILE A 49 -1.37 -9.55 -8.96
N ASP A 50 -0.90 -10.11 -10.05
CA ASP A 50 -0.35 -9.37 -11.18
C ASP A 50 -1.48 -9.06 -12.17
N VAL A 51 -1.91 -7.79 -12.20
CA VAL A 51 -3.00 -7.33 -13.04
C VAL A 51 -2.48 -6.98 -14.43
N THR A 52 -2.62 -7.91 -15.37
CA THR A 52 -2.19 -7.74 -16.78
C THR A 52 -3.33 -7.35 -17.71
N ASP A 53 -4.58 -7.67 -17.35
CA ASP A 53 -5.77 -7.37 -18.14
C ASP A 53 -6.10 -5.86 -18.06
N GLN A 54 -6.19 -5.21 -19.23
CA GLN A 54 -6.50 -3.78 -19.32
C GLN A 54 -7.93 -3.47 -18.82
N ALA A 55 -8.90 -4.35 -19.03
CA ALA A 55 -10.27 -4.13 -18.57
C ALA A 55 -10.32 -4.11 -17.03
N ILE A 56 -9.53 -4.96 -16.37
CA ILE A 56 -9.41 -4.94 -14.91
C ILE A 56 -8.73 -3.64 -14.44
N LYS A 57 -7.66 -3.18 -15.09
CA LYS A 57 -7.02 -1.89 -14.77
C LYS A 57 -7.99 -0.72 -14.92
N ASP A 58 -8.80 -0.72 -15.98
CA ASP A 58 -9.80 0.33 -16.23
C ASP A 58 -10.92 0.35 -15.18
N MET A 59 -11.30 -0.82 -14.66
CA MET A 59 -12.23 -0.92 -13.52
C MET A 59 -11.58 -0.40 -12.24
N LEU A 60 -10.34 -0.79 -11.97
CA LEU A 60 -9.58 -0.29 -10.81
C LEU A 60 -9.38 1.23 -10.84
N VAL A 61 -9.26 1.86 -12.01
CA VAL A 61 -9.30 3.33 -12.12
C VAL A 61 -10.56 3.89 -11.46
N LYS A 62 -11.72 3.30 -11.77
CA LYS A 62 -13.03 3.78 -11.30
C LYS A 62 -13.24 3.52 -9.80
N THR A 63 -12.90 2.31 -9.36
CA THR A 63 -13.12 1.87 -7.98
C THR A 63 -12.05 2.39 -7.00
N CYS A 64 -10.92 2.90 -7.51
CA CYS A 64 -9.85 3.52 -6.73
C CYS A 64 -9.77 5.03 -6.99
N ASP A 65 -10.84 5.77 -6.67
CA ASP A 65 -10.94 7.24 -6.67
C ASP A 65 -10.62 7.91 -8.03
N ASN A 66 -11.01 7.26 -9.14
CA ASN A 66 -10.81 7.77 -10.51
C ASN A 66 -9.37 8.18 -10.81
N GLN A 67 -8.40 7.33 -10.50
CA GLN A 67 -6.96 7.57 -10.68
C GLN A 67 -6.47 7.02 -12.04
N PRO A 68 -6.42 7.82 -13.13
CA PRO A 68 -6.17 7.33 -14.49
C PRO A 68 -4.77 6.72 -14.68
N PHE A 69 -3.79 7.07 -13.84
CA PHE A 69 -2.45 6.50 -13.92
C PHE A 69 -2.39 5.00 -13.57
N ILE A 70 -3.44 4.41 -13.00
CA ILE A 70 -3.56 2.96 -12.81
C ILE A 70 -3.62 2.27 -14.17
N ALA A 71 -4.48 2.76 -15.08
CA ALA A 71 -4.64 2.18 -16.40
C ALA A 71 -3.38 2.33 -17.29
N THR A 72 -2.60 3.40 -17.10
CA THR A 72 -1.40 3.67 -17.89
C THR A 72 -0.12 3.09 -17.29
N ALA A 73 -0.20 2.50 -16.09
CA ALA A 73 0.94 1.86 -15.45
C ALA A 73 1.42 0.64 -16.23
N LYS A 74 2.75 0.48 -16.32
CA LYS A 74 3.38 -0.61 -17.06
C LYS A 74 3.30 -1.94 -16.31
N MET A 75 3.18 -1.90 -14.98
CA MET A 75 2.91 -3.04 -14.13
C MET A 75 2.00 -2.62 -12.97
N VAL A 76 1.02 -3.45 -12.64
CA VAL A 76 0.09 -3.25 -11.51
C VAL A 76 0.09 -4.52 -10.67
N LEU A 77 0.49 -4.39 -9.40
CA LEU A 77 0.53 -5.50 -8.45
C LEU A 77 -0.38 -5.19 -7.26
N ILE A 78 -1.24 -6.14 -6.89
CA ILE A 78 -2.07 -6.05 -5.69
C ILE A 78 -1.52 -7.05 -4.67
N PHE A 79 -1.15 -6.57 -3.51
CA PHE A 79 -0.67 -7.37 -2.39
C PHE A 79 -1.85 -7.64 -1.45
N CYS A 80 -2.20 -8.91 -1.33
CA CYS A 80 -3.31 -9.35 -0.48
C CYS A 80 -2.76 -10.05 0.77
N ALA A 81 -3.32 -9.75 1.95
CA ALA A 81 -3.24 -10.63 3.10
C ALA A 81 -3.99 -11.92 2.77
N ASP A 82 -3.35 -13.07 2.99
CA ASP A 82 -3.88 -14.37 2.61
C ASP A 82 -3.67 -15.38 3.74
N CYS A 83 -4.69 -15.54 4.56
CA CYS A 83 -4.74 -16.57 5.60
C CYS A 83 -5.32 -17.89 5.07
N LYS A 84 -5.89 -17.88 3.86
CA LYS A 84 -6.57 -19.05 3.30
C LYS A 84 -5.63 -20.17 2.93
N LYS A 85 -4.48 -19.89 2.35
CA LYS A 85 -3.52 -20.91 1.89
C LYS A 85 -3.14 -21.90 2.99
N TRP A 86 -2.79 -21.41 4.16
CA TRP A 86 -2.42 -22.24 5.28
C TRP A 86 -3.62 -22.95 5.92
N TYR A 87 -4.75 -22.27 6.02
CA TYR A 87 -5.99 -22.86 6.48
C TYR A 87 -6.37 -24.06 5.62
N ASP A 88 -6.37 -23.90 4.29
CA ASP A 88 -6.66 -24.97 3.34
C ASP A 88 -5.61 -26.10 3.40
N ALA A 89 -4.33 -25.76 3.56
CA ALA A 89 -3.27 -26.75 3.70
C ALA A 89 -3.45 -27.63 4.95
N PHE A 90 -3.83 -27.03 6.09
CA PHE A 90 -4.12 -27.77 7.32
C PHE A 90 -5.33 -28.69 7.14
N LEU A 91 -6.41 -28.19 6.55
CA LEU A 91 -7.60 -29.02 6.27
C LEU A 91 -7.26 -30.20 5.34
N SER A 92 -6.49 -29.95 4.28
CA SER A 92 -6.10 -30.97 3.31
C SER A 92 -5.19 -32.06 3.94
N ALA A 93 -4.47 -31.68 4.98
CA ALA A 93 -3.64 -32.65 5.77
C ALA A 93 -4.41 -33.37 6.90
N GLY A 94 -5.71 -33.14 7.00
CA GLY A 94 -6.56 -33.73 8.04
C GLY A 94 -6.40 -33.10 9.42
N CYS A 95 -5.83 -31.89 9.50
CA CYS A 95 -5.81 -31.13 10.74
C CYS A 95 -7.19 -30.50 11.01
N GLU A 96 -7.43 -30.13 12.25
CA GLU A 96 -8.62 -29.39 12.69
C GLU A 96 -8.22 -27.95 13.12
N PRO A 97 -7.86 -27.07 12.16
CA PRO A 97 -7.47 -25.71 12.51
C PRO A 97 -8.70 -24.90 12.98
N ARG A 98 -8.49 -24.01 13.94
CA ARG A 98 -9.47 -22.95 14.18
C ARG A 98 -9.60 -22.05 12.93
N ASN A 99 -10.70 -21.35 12.80
CA ASN A 99 -10.84 -20.34 11.76
C ASN A 99 -9.76 -19.24 11.91
N PRO A 100 -9.25 -18.70 10.79
CA PRO A 100 -8.43 -17.50 10.83
C PRO A 100 -9.17 -16.34 11.52
N GLY A 101 -8.51 -15.72 12.50
CA GLY A 101 -9.06 -14.60 13.25
C GLY A 101 -8.34 -13.27 12.90
N VAL A 102 -8.76 -12.19 13.55
CA VAL A 102 -8.19 -10.84 13.31
C VAL A 102 -6.69 -10.74 13.63
N GLY A 103 -6.18 -11.57 14.54
CA GLY A 103 -4.74 -11.65 14.83
C GLY A 103 -3.94 -12.23 13.65
N ASP A 104 -4.47 -13.27 13.00
CA ASP A 104 -3.86 -13.86 11.81
C ASP A 104 -3.87 -12.86 10.66
N LEU A 105 -4.98 -12.14 10.48
CA LEU A 105 -5.08 -11.07 9.49
C LEU A 105 -4.06 -9.96 9.72
N ALA A 106 -3.84 -9.53 10.96
CA ALA A 106 -2.85 -8.51 11.29
C ALA A 106 -1.42 -8.93 10.90
N LEU A 107 -1.06 -10.20 11.13
CA LEU A 107 0.21 -10.77 10.68
C LEU A 107 0.29 -10.83 9.15
N ALA A 108 -0.77 -11.27 8.49
CA ALA A 108 -0.83 -11.37 7.04
C ALA A 108 -0.76 -9.99 6.34
N ILE A 109 -1.38 -8.95 6.91
CA ILE A 109 -1.24 -7.56 6.46
C ILE A 109 0.22 -7.09 6.58
N SER A 110 0.89 -7.41 7.68
CA SER A 110 2.30 -7.07 7.88
C SER A 110 3.16 -7.75 6.81
N ASP A 111 3.02 -9.05 6.61
CA ASP A 111 3.76 -9.83 5.60
C ASP A 111 3.55 -9.24 4.18
N ALA A 112 2.30 -8.99 3.79
CA ALA A 112 1.96 -8.42 2.49
C ALA A 112 2.59 -7.03 2.28
N THR A 113 2.56 -6.18 3.31
CA THR A 113 3.09 -4.82 3.22
C THR A 113 4.63 -4.80 3.17
N ILE A 114 5.29 -5.69 3.90
CA ILE A 114 6.75 -5.84 3.85
C ILE A 114 7.19 -6.35 2.47
N ALA A 115 6.48 -7.33 1.90
CA ALA A 115 6.74 -7.82 0.54
C ALA A 115 6.54 -6.71 -0.51
N ALA A 116 5.47 -5.90 -0.37
CA ALA A 116 5.23 -4.74 -1.23
C ALA A 116 6.38 -3.72 -1.15
N GLN A 117 6.91 -3.45 0.05
CA GLN A 117 8.03 -2.52 0.19
C GLN A 117 9.33 -3.07 -0.42
N ASN A 118 9.59 -4.38 -0.36
CA ASN A 118 10.71 -4.99 -1.06
C ASN A 118 10.59 -4.82 -2.58
N ALA A 119 9.38 -5.03 -3.15
CA ALA A 119 9.13 -4.76 -4.57
C ALA A 119 9.43 -3.31 -4.95
N VAL A 120 9.05 -2.35 -4.10
CA VAL A 120 9.32 -0.92 -4.32
C VAL A 120 10.81 -0.62 -4.32
N VAL A 121 11.58 -1.19 -3.39
CA VAL A 121 13.04 -0.99 -3.32
C VAL A 121 13.74 -1.60 -4.53
N ALA A 122 13.33 -2.80 -4.93
CA ALA A 122 13.87 -3.45 -6.14
C ALA A 122 13.57 -2.63 -7.39
N ALA A 123 12.32 -2.17 -7.58
CA ALA A 123 11.94 -1.33 -8.70
C ALA A 123 12.75 -0.02 -8.76
N GLU A 124 12.89 0.66 -7.62
CA GLU A 124 13.67 1.90 -7.54
C GLU A 124 15.14 1.67 -7.96
N SER A 125 15.74 0.54 -7.57
CA SER A 125 17.12 0.19 -7.95
C SER A 125 17.30 -0.04 -9.45
N LEU A 126 16.21 -0.36 -10.16
CA LEU A 126 16.15 -0.52 -11.63
C LEU A 126 15.73 0.80 -12.33
N GLY A 127 15.56 1.89 -11.60
CA GLY A 127 15.07 3.17 -12.14
C GLY A 127 13.57 3.18 -12.44
N ILE A 128 12.82 2.20 -11.94
CA ILE A 128 11.36 2.07 -12.09
C ILE A 128 10.69 2.73 -10.89
N GLY A 129 9.93 3.79 -11.16
CA GLY A 129 9.15 4.49 -10.14
C GLY A 129 7.88 3.73 -9.77
N SER A 130 7.37 3.99 -8.58
CA SER A 130 6.15 3.34 -8.06
C SER A 130 5.24 4.30 -7.30
N CYS A 131 3.97 3.91 -7.16
CA CYS A 131 3.04 4.58 -6.26
C CYS A 131 2.19 3.55 -5.52
N TYR A 132 2.10 3.69 -4.19
CA TYR A 132 1.12 2.97 -3.37
C TYR A 132 -0.27 3.56 -3.55
N ILE A 133 -1.27 2.69 -3.68
CA ILE A 133 -2.68 3.02 -3.79
C ILE A 133 -3.41 2.24 -2.69
N GLY A 134 -3.88 2.96 -1.68
CA GLY A 134 -4.64 2.40 -0.56
C GLY A 134 -6.10 2.17 -0.90
N ASP A 135 -6.61 2.87 -1.90
CA ASP A 135 -8.00 2.85 -2.35
C ASP A 135 -8.46 1.44 -2.79
N ILE A 136 -7.52 0.52 -3.04
CA ILE A 136 -7.82 -0.90 -3.27
C ILE A 136 -8.55 -1.57 -2.08
N MET A 137 -8.48 -1.00 -0.90
CA MET A 137 -9.20 -1.48 0.28
C MET A 137 -10.65 -0.98 0.37
N GLU A 138 -11.06 -0.04 -0.48
CA GLU A 138 -12.45 0.40 -0.61
C GLU A 138 -13.25 -0.59 -1.46
N ASN A 139 -14.57 -0.37 -1.52
CA ASN A 139 -15.47 -1.09 -2.42
C ASN A 139 -15.28 -2.62 -2.33
N CYS A 140 -15.32 -3.16 -1.11
CA CYS A 140 -15.04 -4.57 -0.80
C CYS A 140 -15.76 -5.55 -1.74
N GLU A 141 -17.02 -5.31 -2.00
CA GLU A 141 -17.86 -6.18 -2.81
C GLU A 141 -17.39 -6.20 -4.27
N ASP A 142 -17.10 -5.01 -4.82
CA ASP A 142 -16.61 -4.86 -6.20
C ASP A 142 -15.23 -5.50 -6.37
N HIS A 143 -14.31 -5.24 -5.43
CA HIS A 143 -12.96 -5.79 -5.51
C HIS A 143 -12.94 -7.31 -5.26
N ARG A 144 -13.79 -7.84 -4.38
CA ARG A 144 -13.97 -9.29 -4.22
C ARG A 144 -14.42 -9.95 -5.52
N GLN A 145 -15.41 -9.36 -6.19
CA GLN A 145 -15.91 -9.87 -7.45
C GLN A 145 -14.86 -9.74 -8.57
N LEU A 146 -14.28 -8.55 -8.73
CA LEU A 146 -13.32 -8.25 -9.80
C LEU A 146 -12.07 -9.11 -9.75
N LEU A 147 -11.56 -9.36 -8.54
CA LEU A 147 -10.29 -10.07 -8.30
C LEU A 147 -10.51 -11.52 -7.83
N HIS A 148 -11.77 -11.99 -7.78
CA HIS A 148 -12.15 -13.32 -7.31
C HIS A 148 -11.59 -13.66 -5.93
N LEU A 149 -11.62 -12.69 -4.99
CA LEU A 149 -11.05 -12.87 -3.66
C LEU A 149 -11.93 -13.79 -2.80
N PRO A 150 -11.41 -14.93 -2.34
CA PRO A 150 -12.15 -15.81 -1.45
C PRO A 150 -12.19 -15.27 -0.03
N ARG A 151 -12.98 -15.92 0.83
CA ARG A 151 -12.94 -15.71 2.28
C ARG A 151 -11.51 -15.84 2.82
N TYR A 152 -11.14 -15.06 3.82
CA TYR A 152 -9.80 -14.99 4.44
C TYR A 152 -8.69 -14.41 3.54
N VAL A 153 -9.07 -13.77 2.43
CA VAL A 153 -8.15 -13.01 1.58
C VAL A 153 -8.68 -11.60 1.39
N CYS A 154 -7.84 -10.59 1.69
CA CYS A 154 -8.21 -9.19 1.45
C CYS A 154 -7.02 -8.38 0.93
N PRO A 155 -7.24 -7.37 0.06
CA PRO A 155 -6.16 -6.53 -0.44
C PRO A 155 -5.64 -5.62 0.68
N CYS A 156 -4.31 -5.45 0.75
CA CYS A 156 -3.63 -4.56 1.69
C CYS A 156 -3.18 -3.27 1.01
N CYS A 157 -2.65 -3.39 -0.19
CA CYS A 157 -2.24 -2.27 -1.02
C CYS A 157 -2.13 -2.69 -2.48
N MET A 158 -2.30 -1.73 -3.37
CA MET A 158 -1.95 -1.86 -4.77
C MET A 158 -0.72 -1.01 -5.06
N LEU A 159 0.18 -1.52 -5.89
CA LEU A 159 1.34 -0.81 -6.41
C LEU A 159 1.23 -0.69 -7.92
N VAL A 160 1.45 0.51 -8.42
CA VAL A 160 1.64 0.77 -9.83
C VAL A 160 3.08 1.13 -10.11
N PHE A 161 3.62 0.68 -11.25
CA PHE A 161 5.02 0.83 -11.62
C PHE A 161 5.17 1.32 -13.05
N GLY A 162 6.25 2.04 -13.31
CA GLY A 162 6.67 2.47 -14.64
C GLY A 162 7.87 3.42 -14.56
N PHE A 163 8.53 3.64 -15.69
CA PHE A 163 9.65 4.56 -15.76
C PHE A 163 9.17 6.01 -15.64
N PRO A 164 9.68 6.79 -14.65
CA PRO A 164 9.24 8.15 -14.43
C PRO A 164 9.62 9.07 -15.59
N THR A 165 8.72 9.99 -15.97
CA THR A 165 9.06 11.10 -16.86
C THR A 165 10.04 12.06 -16.18
N GLU A 166 10.74 12.90 -16.95
CA GLU A 166 11.68 13.89 -16.41
C GLU A 166 10.98 14.86 -15.43
N GLN A 167 9.74 15.23 -15.71
CA GLN A 167 8.93 16.01 -14.79
C GLN A 167 8.72 15.30 -13.43
N GLN A 168 8.47 13.98 -13.44
CA GLN A 168 8.32 13.20 -12.21
C GLN A 168 9.64 13.06 -11.45
N LYS A 169 10.75 12.91 -12.15
CA LYS A 169 12.10 12.90 -11.55
C LYS A 169 12.43 14.21 -10.87
N ALA A 170 12.09 15.32 -11.48
CA ALA A 170 12.34 16.68 -10.96
C ALA A 170 11.45 17.08 -9.76
N ARG A 171 10.34 16.37 -9.50
CA ARG A 171 9.44 16.71 -8.38
C ARG A 171 10.15 16.61 -7.04
N THR A 172 9.93 17.61 -6.19
CA THR A 172 10.41 17.58 -4.81
C THR A 172 9.66 16.53 -3.99
N LYS A 173 10.38 15.74 -3.21
CA LYS A 173 9.81 14.80 -2.23
C LYS A 173 9.19 15.58 -1.07
N PRO A 174 7.99 15.24 -0.60
CA PRO A 174 7.40 15.86 0.58
C PRO A 174 8.29 15.67 1.83
N VAL A 175 8.43 16.73 2.60
CA VAL A 175 9.22 16.72 3.84
C VAL A 175 8.59 15.78 4.87
N ARG A 176 9.40 14.99 5.53
CA ARG A 176 8.97 14.07 6.59
C ARG A 176 8.97 14.75 7.97
N ALA A 177 8.24 14.19 8.92
CA ALA A 177 8.31 14.63 10.32
C ALA A 177 9.73 14.50 10.87
N ALA A 178 10.12 15.39 11.78
CA ALA A 178 11.37 15.24 12.51
C ALA A 178 11.34 13.94 13.33
N MET A 179 12.52 13.33 13.52
CA MET A 179 12.62 12.01 14.16
C MET A 179 11.97 11.99 15.55
N GLY A 180 12.10 13.03 16.36
CA GLY A 180 11.49 13.10 17.69
C GLY A 180 9.96 13.08 17.72
N HIS A 181 9.29 13.25 16.56
CA HIS A 181 7.83 13.13 16.47
C HIS A 181 7.35 11.72 16.06
N VAL A 182 8.26 10.83 15.64
CA VAL A 182 7.92 9.49 15.16
C VAL A 182 8.70 8.37 15.83
N VAL A 183 9.76 8.74 16.56
CA VAL A 183 10.59 7.80 17.33
C VAL A 183 10.50 8.18 18.81
N HIS A 184 9.91 7.31 19.61
CA HIS A 184 9.81 7.48 21.06
C HIS A 184 10.63 6.38 21.74
N GLU A 185 11.45 6.77 22.71
CA GLU A 185 12.28 5.83 23.45
C GLU A 185 11.46 5.14 24.56
N ASN A 186 11.54 3.82 24.61
CA ASN A 186 10.95 2.95 25.65
C ASN A 186 9.41 3.00 25.81
N GLY A 187 8.70 3.94 25.19
CA GLY A 187 7.25 4.03 25.34
C GLY A 187 6.62 5.10 24.47
N TYR A 188 5.31 5.03 24.30
CA TYR A 188 4.56 6.05 23.58
C TYR A 188 4.53 7.36 24.41
N ARG A 189 4.89 8.48 23.76
CA ARG A 189 4.81 9.81 24.33
C ARG A 189 3.65 10.60 23.70
N GLN A 190 2.72 11.02 24.53
CA GLN A 190 1.67 11.94 24.08
C GLN A 190 2.28 13.30 23.74
N MET A 191 2.00 13.81 22.55
CA MET A 191 2.34 15.18 22.14
C MET A 191 1.22 16.13 22.53
N ASP A 192 1.56 17.34 22.95
CA ASP A 192 0.60 18.42 23.17
C ASP A 192 0.22 19.13 21.85
N GLY A 193 -0.72 20.08 21.94
CA GLY A 193 -1.20 20.81 20.76
C GLY A 193 -0.11 21.62 20.05
N ALA A 194 0.82 22.21 20.79
CA ALA A 194 1.91 23.01 20.22
C ALA A 194 2.93 22.12 19.49
N GLU A 195 3.27 20.96 20.04
CA GLU A 195 4.15 19.97 19.39
C GLU A 195 3.51 19.41 18.10
N LEU A 196 2.19 19.12 18.14
CA LEU A 196 1.45 18.65 16.95
C LEU A 196 1.41 19.72 15.84
N GLU A 197 1.16 20.98 16.21
CA GLU A 197 1.22 22.09 15.28
C GLU A 197 2.62 22.24 14.68
N ALA A 198 3.68 22.24 15.48
CA ALA A 198 5.07 22.31 15.02
C ALA A 198 5.43 21.18 14.04
N MET A 199 4.95 19.96 14.33
CA MET A 199 5.15 18.79 13.46
C MET A 199 4.49 18.97 12.09
N LEU A 200 3.30 19.58 12.03
CA LEU A 200 2.44 19.61 10.84
C LEU A 200 2.58 20.90 10.01
N THR A 201 3.04 22.01 10.61
CA THR A 201 3.15 23.34 9.97
C THR A 201 3.99 23.29 8.68
N LYS A 202 4.96 22.40 8.57
CA LYS A 202 5.75 22.17 7.34
C LYS A 202 4.91 21.79 6.11
N ASN A 203 3.67 21.33 6.31
CA ASN A 203 2.75 20.97 5.23
C ASN A 203 1.88 22.17 4.79
N VAL A 204 1.94 23.29 5.52
CA VAL A 204 1.16 24.49 5.24
C VAL A 204 1.81 25.27 4.10
N ALA A 205 1.02 25.54 3.05
CA ALA A 205 1.51 26.32 1.91
C ALA A 205 1.80 27.77 2.33
N PRO A 206 2.78 28.44 1.68
CA PRO A 206 3.02 29.86 1.89
C PRO A 206 1.74 30.69 1.74
N GLY A 207 1.50 31.62 2.67
CA GLY A 207 0.31 32.47 2.69
C GLY A 207 -0.96 31.84 3.31
N ASN A 208 -0.90 30.59 3.77
CA ASN A 208 -1.98 29.96 4.51
C ASN A 208 -1.62 29.87 6.00
N THR A 209 -2.62 29.64 6.86
CA THR A 209 -2.43 29.40 8.30
C THR A 209 -2.52 27.93 8.62
N TYR A 210 -1.92 27.49 9.75
CA TYR A 210 -2.04 26.12 10.23
C TYR A 210 -3.51 25.74 10.48
N GLU A 211 -4.28 26.61 11.12
CA GLU A 211 -5.71 26.40 11.40
C GLU A 211 -6.50 26.12 10.11
N ASN A 212 -6.40 27.00 9.12
CA ASN A 212 -7.11 26.81 7.85
C ASN A 212 -6.71 25.51 7.17
N TRP A 213 -5.40 25.21 7.16
CA TRP A 213 -4.88 24.00 6.53
C TRP A 213 -5.37 22.74 7.24
N ILE A 214 -5.32 22.66 8.60
CA ILE A 214 -5.69 21.46 9.37
C ILE A 214 -7.20 21.19 9.28
N HIS A 215 -8.03 22.25 9.32
CA HIS A 215 -9.47 22.11 9.12
C HIS A 215 -9.82 21.57 7.72
N ALA A 216 -9.21 22.14 6.68
CA ALA A 216 -9.40 21.64 5.32
C ALA A 216 -8.89 20.21 5.13
N PHE A 217 -7.77 19.87 5.77
CA PHE A 217 -7.19 18.53 5.71
C PHE A 217 -8.08 17.51 6.45
N CYS A 218 -8.59 17.84 7.63
CA CYS A 218 -9.54 17.02 8.37
C CYS A 218 -10.81 16.74 7.54
N LYS A 219 -11.43 17.79 6.98
CA LYS A 219 -12.60 17.64 6.12
C LYS A 219 -12.35 16.69 4.94
N ARG A 220 -11.20 16.83 4.29
CA ARG A 220 -10.84 16.05 3.09
C ARG A 220 -10.41 14.62 3.40
N LYS A 221 -9.73 14.37 4.55
CA LYS A 221 -9.13 13.06 4.85
C LYS A 221 -9.88 12.22 5.84
N TYR A 222 -10.58 12.83 6.82
CA TYR A 222 -11.32 12.08 7.86
C TYR A 222 -12.83 12.14 7.67
N ASN A 223 -13.36 13.27 7.18
CA ASN A 223 -14.80 13.50 7.09
C ASN A 223 -15.35 13.38 5.65
N SER A 224 -14.55 12.92 4.71
CA SER A 224 -14.98 12.69 3.33
C SER A 224 -15.73 11.37 3.18
N GLU A 225 -16.54 11.24 2.12
CA GLU A 225 -17.19 9.98 1.76
C GLU A 225 -16.18 8.86 1.52
N PHE A 226 -15.07 9.18 0.85
CA PHE A 226 -13.91 8.30 0.69
C PHE A 226 -13.47 7.66 2.01
N SER A 227 -13.25 8.47 3.07
CA SER A 227 -12.79 7.96 4.36
C SER A 227 -13.82 7.08 5.06
N ARG A 228 -15.10 7.38 4.88
CA ARG A 228 -16.20 6.58 5.41
C ARG A 228 -16.32 5.24 4.68
N GLU A 229 -16.23 5.27 3.36
CA GLU A 229 -16.26 4.06 2.53
C GLU A 229 -15.06 3.15 2.83
N MET A 230 -13.86 3.69 2.94
CA MET A 230 -12.67 2.94 3.37
C MET A 230 -12.93 2.19 4.69
N SER A 231 -13.50 2.88 5.68
CA SER A 231 -13.79 2.28 6.99
C SER A 231 -14.88 1.21 6.91
N ARG A 232 -15.95 1.46 6.13
CA ARG A 232 -17.03 0.50 5.88
C ARG A 232 -16.51 -0.76 5.19
N SER A 233 -15.78 -0.56 4.10
CA SER A 233 -15.25 -1.64 3.27
C SER A 233 -14.28 -2.54 4.04
N VAL A 234 -13.35 -1.94 4.80
CA VAL A 234 -12.45 -2.72 5.66
C VAL A 234 -13.24 -3.50 6.72
N ALA A 235 -14.29 -2.91 7.32
CA ALA A 235 -15.15 -3.62 8.25
C ALA A 235 -15.87 -4.83 7.60
N GLU A 236 -16.23 -4.76 6.31
CA GLU A 236 -16.79 -5.90 5.58
C GLU A 236 -15.76 -7.03 5.41
N TYR A 237 -14.50 -6.71 5.08
CA TYR A 237 -13.43 -7.72 5.06
C TYR A 237 -13.22 -8.37 6.42
N LEU A 238 -13.29 -7.59 7.52
CA LEU A 238 -13.09 -8.09 8.88
C LEU A 238 -14.15 -9.10 9.32
N LYS A 239 -15.35 -9.08 8.75
CA LYS A 239 -16.40 -10.07 9.06
C LYS A 239 -15.98 -11.50 8.77
N ASP A 240 -15.09 -11.72 7.80
CA ASP A 240 -14.55 -13.03 7.50
C ASP A 240 -13.71 -13.62 8.64
N PHE A 241 -13.13 -12.75 9.46
CA PHE A 241 -12.22 -13.06 10.56
C PHE A 241 -12.86 -12.89 11.95
N ALA A 242 -14.12 -12.47 11.99
CA ALA A 242 -14.91 -12.50 13.22
C ALA A 242 -15.42 -13.92 13.47
N GLU A 243 -15.31 -14.39 14.71
CA GLU A 243 -15.86 -15.68 15.14
C GLU A 243 -17.39 -15.69 15.07
#